data_a4a219670e76fb89d6868e9b170f0a44
#
_entry.id   a4a219670e76fb89d6868e9b170f0a44
#
_cell.length_a   1.000
_cell.length_b   1.000
_cell.length_c   1.000
_cell.angle_alpha   90.00
_cell.angle_beta   90.00
_cell.angle_gamma   90.00
#
_symmetry.space_group_name_H-M   'P 1'
#
loop_
_entity.id
_entity.type
_entity.pdbx_description
1 polymer ?
#
loop_
_entity_poly.entity_id
_entity_poly.type
_entity_poly.pdbx_seq_one_letter_code
_entity_poly.pdbx_strand_id
1 'polypeptide(L)'
;MRVLRSCFYALALVALCASALSCSKEEGVKYAECSIGVALEAEAKSGEGTAAERVRYFVYEVVGENWSLLPSLTGEKALEVSGTTSISLRLVKDKAYAVAFWADFAPEGSAAELYRVDASAATISINSACATANSAKADAFFSATNLIGSAGSISVTLKRVLAKVNIVVTEIPSGAEKSSAIISGVATTFSFRENEVTSTRGSIEYKAASCTSLPDVITSSRTLLSLHTFAPAATENASLTFKVLNSAGTAIVGKSVPALPLKRNTITNVQYTAPL
;
A
#
# COMPACT_ATOMS: atom_id res chain seq x y z
N MET A 1 66.90 46.59 -29.15
CA MET A 1 65.62 47.23 -28.74
C MET A 1 64.34 46.56 -29.23
N ARG A 2 64.35 45.30 -29.69
CA ARG A 2 63.13 44.59 -30.18
C ARG A 2 62.63 43.47 -29.24
N VAL A 3 63.43 43.07 -28.28
CA VAL A 3 63.09 41.95 -27.36
C VAL A 3 62.25 42.42 -26.14
N LEU A 4 62.35 43.72 -25.74
CA LEU A 4 61.62 44.24 -24.56
C LEU A 4 60.14 44.53 -24.83
N ARG A 5 59.70 44.67 -26.08
CA ARG A 5 58.30 44.94 -26.40
C ARG A 5 57.41 43.69 -26.42
N SER A 6 57.99 42.51 -26.67
CA SER A 6 57.23 41.25 -26.68
C SER A 6 56.87 40.78 -25.27
N CYS A 7 57.66 41.07 -24.25
CA CYS A 7 57.34 40.65 -22.87
C CYS A 7 56.15 41.43 -22.24
N PHE A 8 55.94 42.69 -22.65
CA PHE A 8 54.85 43.53 -22.10
C PHE A 8 53.47 43.08 -22.62
N TYR A 9 53.39 42.57 -23.85
CA TYR A 9 52.09 42.09 -24.38
C TYR A 9 51.75 40.70 -23.81
N ALA A 10 52.72 39.87 -23.46
CA ALA A 10 52.45 38.58 -22.84
C ALA A 10 51.94 38.72 -21.39
N LEU A 11 52.41 39.73 -20.63
CA LEU A 11 51.97 39.96 -19.27
C LEU A 11 50.56 40.61 -19.22
N ALA A 12 50.20 41.43 -20.22
CA ALA A 12 48.87 42.04 -20.29
C ALA A 12 47.78 41.02 -20.68
N LEU A 13 48.09 39.99 -21.47
CA LEU A 13 47.13 38.95 -21.85
C LEU A 13 46.85 37.97 -20.69
N VAL A 14 47.83 37.69 -19.82
CA VAL A 14 47.64 36.84 -18.64
C VAL A 14 46.83 37.55 -17.56
N ALA A 15 46.91 38.84 -17.41
CA ALA A 15 46.11 39.64 -16.48
C ALA A 15 44.64 39.79 -16.88
N LEU A 16 44.35 39.69 -18.21
CA LEU A 16 42.95 39.74 -18.69
C LEU A 16 42.20 38.40 -18.59
N CYS A 17 42.93 37.27 -18.58
CA CYS A 17 42.30 35.96 -18.37
C CYS A 17 42.02 35.67 -16.89
N ALA A 18 42.64 36.34 -15.94
CA ALA A 18 42.40 36.13 -14.51
C ALA A 18 41.15 36.82 -13.97
N SER A 19 40.54 37.75 -14.72
CA SER A 19 39.35 38.48 -14.31
C SER A 19 38.03 37.87 -14.85
N ALA A 20 38.10 36.79 -15.67
CA ALA A 20 36.94 36.10 -16.20
C ALA A 20 36.55 34.83 -15.42
N LEU A 21 37.27 34.49 -14.35
CA LEU A 21 36.84 33.53 -13.35
C LEU A 21 36.02 34.26 -12.28
N SER A 22 34.94 34.96 -12.71
CA SER A 22 33.83 35.23 -11.85
C SER A 22 33.27 33.86 -11.46
N CYS A 23 33.61 33.37 -10.28
CA CYS A 23 32.88 32.34 -9.62
C CYS A 23 31.43 32.79 -9.60
N SER A 24 30.59 32.29 -10.52
CA SER A 24 29.19 32.11 -10.26
C SER A 24 29.17 31.26 -9.01
N LYS A 25 28.85 31.80 -7.85
CA LYS A 25 28.43 31.02 -6.71
C LYS A 25 27.27 30.19 -7.24
N GLU A 26 27.55 28.94 -7.60
CA GLU A 26 26.48 27.95 -7.67
C GLU A 26 25.80 28.03 -6.29
N GLU A 27 24.62 28.62 -6.24
CA GLU A 27 23.81 28.54 -5.04
C GLU A 27 23.57 27.04 -4.83
N GLY A 28 24.31 26.47 -3.91
CA GLY A 28 24.25 25.03 -3.62
C GLY A 28 22.79 24.67 -3.32
N VAL A 29 22.35 23.51 -3.82
CA VAL A 29 21.00 23.00 -3.61
C VAL A 29 20.67 23.10 -2.12
N LYS A 30 19.64 23.85 -1.77
CA LYS A 30 19.18 24.02 -0.39
C LYS A 30 18.22 22.86 -0.05
N TYR A 31 18.41 22.28 1.10
CA TYR A 31 17.57 21.19 1.61
C TYR A 31 16.76 21.65 2.83
N ALA A 32 15.65 20.99 3.03
CA ALA A 32 14.80 21.16 4.21
C ALA A 32 14.52 19.78 4.83
N GLU A 33 14.49 19.69 6.15
CA GLU A 33 14.11 18.48 6.87
C GLU A 33 12.60 18.53 7.14
N CYS A 34 11.89 17.49 6.71
CA CYS A 34 10.47 17.30 6.94
C CYS A 34 10.25 16.03 7.78
N SER A 35 9.54 16.15 8.89
CA SER A 35 9.15 15.02 9.74
C SER A 35 7.70 14.68 9.47
N ILE A 36 7.41 13.39 9.19
CA ILE A 36 6.07 12.90 8.91
C ILE A 36 5.69 11.88 9.97
N GLY A 37 4.75 12.25 10.85
CA GLY A 37 4.11 11.32 11.76
C GLY A 37 3.07 10.50 10.99
N VAL A 38 3.18 9.18 11.02
CA VAL A 38 2.26 8.25 10.35
C VAL A 38 1.51 7.46 11.40
N ALA A 39 0.20 7.36 11.27
CA ALA A 39 -0.66 6.58 12.15
C ALA A 39 -1.70 5.79 11.35
N LEU A 40 -2.07 4.61 11.83
CA LEU A 40 -3.25 3.89 11.34
C LEU A 40 -4.52 4.54 11.91
N GLU A 41 -5.61 4.53 11.14
CA GLU A 41 -6.92 4.97 11.63
C GLU A 41 -7.36 4.18 12.88
N ALA A 42 -8.14 4.81 13.76
CA ALA A 42 -8.51 4.22 15.07
C ALA A 42 -9.32 2.92 14.92
N GLU A 43 -10.19 2.85 13.91
CA GLU A 43 -11.02 1.67 13.61
C GLU A 43 -10.20 0.45 13.16
N ALA A 44 -9.02 0.68 12.59
CA ALA A 44 -8.06 -0.38 12.27
C ALA A 44 -7.52 -1.11 13.51
N LYS A 45 -7.65 -0.48 14.67
CA LYS A 45 -7.16 -0.97 15.97
C LYS A 45 -8.24 -1.67 16.78
N SER A 46 -9.52 -1.58 16.36
CA SER A 46 -10.66 -2.12 17.11
C SER A 46 -11.11 -3.47 16.56
N GLY A 47 -11.00 -4.51 17.36
CA GLY A 47 -11.81 -5.72 17.28
C GLY A 47 -11.14 -7.01 16.85
N GLU A 48 -10.12 -7.04 16.01
CA GLU A 48 -9.44 -8.28 15.59
C GLU A 48 -7.91 -8.23 15.68
N GLY A 49 -7.38 -7.28 16.41
CA GLY A 49 -6.02 -7.34 16.97
C GLY A 49 -4.83 -7.19 16.02
N THR A 50 -5.02 -7.04 14.72
CA THR A 50 -3.92 -7.02 13.79
C THR A 50 -3.86 -5.72 13.01
N ALA A 51 -3.14 -4.76 13.57
CA ALA A 51 -2.63 -3.65 12.78
C ALA A 51 -1.52 -4.16 11.84
N ALA A 52 -1.23 -3.44 10.76
CA ALA A 52 -0.06 -3.68 9.94
C ALA A 52 1.24 -3.61 10.77
N GLU A 53 2.29 -4.31 10.31
CA GLU A 53 3.59 -4.36 11.01
C GLU A 53 4.60 -3.35 10.49
N ARG A 54 4.40 -2.86 9.26
CA ARG A 54 5.31 -1.94 8.58
C ARG A 54 4.58 -0.88 7.76
N VAL A 55 5.29 0.21 7.51
CA VAL A 55 4.93 1.23 6.51
C VAL A 55 6.01 1.28 5.44
N ARG A 56 5.62 1.10 4.19
CA ARG A 56 6.42 1.40 3.01
C ARG A 56 6.06 2.80 2.53
N TYR A 57 7.03 3.64 2.25
CA TYR A 57 6.79 5.00 1.77
C TYR A 57 7.55 5.27 0.47
N PHE A 58 6.88 5.94 -0.45
CA PHE A 58 7.34 6.20 -1.81
C PHE A 58 7.28 7.70 -2.04
N VAL A 59 8.43 8.29 -2.35
CA VAL A 59 8.56 9.73 -2.54
C VAL A 59 8.68 10.03 -4.02
N TYR A 60 7.87 10.95 -4.49
CA TYR A 60 7.84 11.39 -5.88
C TYR A 60 8.08 12.90 -5.96
N GLU A 61 8.93 13.35 -6.89
CA GLU A 61 8.96 14.73 -7.31
C GLU A 61 7.76 15.00 -8.24
N VAL A 62 7.05 16.10 -8.01
CA VAL A 62 5.84 16.44 -8.77
C VAL A 62 6.12 17.63 -9.66
N VAL A 63 5.98 17.47 -10.98
CA VAL A 63 6.11 18.53 -11.97
C VAL A 63 4.85 18.54 -12.84
N GLY A 64 3.99 19.52 -12.61
CA GLY A 64 2.65 19.54 -13.18
C GLY A 64 1.85 18.33 -12.69
N GLU A 65 1.40 17.49 -13.62
CA GLU A 65 0.69 16.24 -13.30
C GLU A 65 1.60 15.02 -13.22
N ASN A 66 2.90 15.15 -13.50
CA ASN A 66 3.81 14.02 -13.53
C ASN A 66 4.42 13.74 -12.15
N TRP A 67 4.39 12.48 -11.75
CA TRP A 67 5.04 11.94 -10.56
C TRP A 67 6.30 11.17 -10.98
N SER A 68 7.44 11.62 -10.53
CA SER A 68 8.74 10.97 -10.78
C SER A 68 9.29 10.39 -9.49
N LEU A 69 9.39 9.06 -9.41
CA LEU A 69 9.89 8.36 -8.23
C LEU A 69 11.31 8.83 -7.86
N LEU A 70 11.53 9.05 -6.57
CA LEU A 70 12.83 9.34 -5.97
C LEU A 70 13.30 8.13 -5.13
N PRO A 71 13.97 7.13 -5.72
CA PRO A 71 14.32 5.89 -5.03
C PRO A 71 15.18 6.11 -3.78
N SER A 72 16.05 7.13 -3.78
CA SER A 72 16.93 7.46 -2.64
C SER A 72 16.18 7.98 -1.41
N LEU A 73 14.92 8.41 -1.57
CA LEU A 73 14.06 8.91 -0.49
C LEU A 73 12.92 7.93 -0.14
N THR A 74 12.79 6.84 -0.91
CA THR A 74 11.80 5.78 -0.69
C THR A 74 12.35 4.77 0.32
N GLY A 75 11.47 4.17 1.13
CA GLY A 75 11.91 3.21 2.14
C GLY A 75 10.77 2.50 2.87
N GLU A 76 11.16 1.83 3.94
CA GLU A 76 10.28 1.07 4.82
C GLU A 76 10.62 1.34 6.28
N LYS A 77 9.62 1.36 7.15
CA LYS A 77 9.77 1.41 8.60
C LYS A 77 8.78 0.49 9.29
N ALA A 78 9.20 -0.11 10.38
CA ALA A 78 8.30 -0.81 11.28
C ALA A 78 7.29 0.15 11.92
N LEU A 79 6.07 -0.34 12.12
CA LEU A 79 5.07 0.31 12.95
C LEU A 79 5.29 -0.12 14.41
N GLU A 80 5.11 0.82 15.32
CA GLU A 80 5.04 0.53 16.75
C GLU A 80 3.73 -0.23 17.06
N VAL A 81 3.65 -0.86 18.21
CA VAL A 81 2.43 -1.55 18.69
C VAL A 81 1.21 -0.61 18.71
N SER A 82 1.44 0.69 18.91
CA SER A 82 0.41 1.74 18.82
C SER A 82 -0.13 1.96 17.39
N GLY A 83 0.47 1.34 16.37
CA GLY A 83 0.17 1.59 14.96
C GLY A 83 0.68 2.94 14.47
N THR A 84 1.77 3.45 15.06
CA THR A 84 2.37 4.74 14.70
C THR A 84 3.84 4.57 14.31
N THR A 85 4.37 5.51 13.54
CA THR A 85 5.81 5.65 13.27
C THR A 85 6.12 7.07 12.81
N SER A 86 7.40 7.41 12.69
CA SER A 86 7.84 8.72 12.17
C SER A 86 8.87 8.53 11.08
N ILE A 87 8.73 9.28 10.00
CA ILE A 87 9.59 9.27 8.83
C ILE A 87 10.20 10.67 8.66
N SER A 88 11.52 10.75 8.57
CA SER A 88 12.23 12.00 8.30
C SER A 88 12.72 12.00 6.87
N LEU A 89 12.39 13.06 6.11
CA LEU A 89 12.79 13.24 4.72
C LEU A 89 13.61 14.52 4.58
N ARG A 90 14.72 14.42 3.86
CA ARG A 90 15.54 15.57 3.47
C ARG A 90 15.19 15.94 2.02
N LEU A 91 14.38 16.97 1.86
CA LEU A 91 13.82 17.39 0.58
C LEU A 91 14.55 18.61 0.01
N VAL A 92 14.63 18.75 -1.30
CA VAL A 92 15.11 19.97 -1.93
C VAL A 92 14.08 21.07 -1.67
N LYS A 93 14.55 22.19 -1.18
CA LYS A 93 13.69 23.30 -0.80
C LYS A 93 12.88 23.82 -1.99
N ASP A 94 11.64 24.21 -1.73
CA ASP A 94 10.71 24.83 -2.66
C ASP A 94 10.27 23.96 -3.86
N LYS A 95 10.66 22.66 -3.90
CA LYS A 95 10.13 21.69 -4.85
C LYS A 95 8.86 21.03 -4.32
N ALA A 96 7.99 20.63 -5.24
CA ALA A 96 6.77 19.90 -4.91
C ALA A 96 7.01 18.38 -4.90
N TYR A 97 6.44 17.71 -3.91
CA TYR A 97 6.53 16.27 -3.72
C TYR A 97 5.18 15.66 -3.43
N ALA A 98 5.01 14.40 -3.81
CA ALA A 98 3.97 13.53 -3.30
C ALA A 98 4.64 12.39 -2.53
N VAL A 99 4.09 12.04 -1.37
CA VAL A 99 4.54 10.90 -0.59
C VAL A 99 3.36 9.97 -0.39
N ALA A 100 3.49 8.75 -0.91
CA ALA A 100 2.52 7.67 -0.75
C ALA A 100 2.99 6.74 0.38
N PHE A 101 2.08 6.35 1.27
CA PHE A 101 2.32 5.46 2.39
C PHE A 101 1.43 4.24 2.28
N TRP A 102 2.03 3.08 2.37
CA TRP A 102 1.35 1.79 2.37
C TRP A 102 1.73 1.01 3.61
N ALA A 103 0.77 0.66 4.44
CA ALA A 103 0.99 -0.19 5.61
C ALA A 103 0.38 -1.57 5.39
N ASP A 104 1.14 -2.62 5.68
CA ASP A 104 0.75 -4.01 5.58
C ASP A 104 1.57 -4.89 6.52
N PHE A 105 1.40 -6.20 6.40
CA PHE A 105 2.24 -7.20 7.06
C PHE A 105 3.42 -7.57 6.17
N ALA A 106 4.59 -7.66 6.77
CA ALA A 106 5.76 -8.21 6.11
C ALA A 106 5.55 -9.72 5.86
N PRO A 107 6.05 -10.26 4.73
CA PRO A 107 6.04 -11.70 4.52
C PRO A 107 6.94 -12.41 5.54
N GLU A 108 6.56 -13.62 5.95
CA GLU A 108 7.38 -14.41 6.86
C GLU A 108 8.58 -15.01 6.13
N GLY A 109 9.78 -14.76 6.63
CA GLY A 109 11.01 -15.30 6.07
C GLY A 109 11.21 -14.92 4.60
N SER A 110 11.37 -15.93 3.73
CA SER A 110 11.55 -15.77 2.28
C SER A 110 10.24 -15.87 1.48
N ALA A 111 9.08 -15.78 2.13
CA ALA A 111 7.81 -15.83 1.43
C ALA A 111 7.63 -14.62 0.49
N ALA A 112 6.89 -14.81 -0.59
CA ALA A 112 6.62 -13.73 -1.51
C ALA A 112 5.59 -12.74 -0.94
N GLU A 113 5.73 -11.48 -1.30
CA GLU A 113 4.84 -10.39 -0.92
C GLU A 113 3.39 -10.63 -1.40
N LEU A 114 2.41 -10.44 -0.50
CA LEU A 114 1.00 -10.41 -0.86
C LEU A 114 0.66 -9.17 -1.70
N TYR A 115 1.28 -8.03 -1.37
CA TYR A 115 1.09 -6.77 -2.08
C TYR A 115 2.36 -6.38 -2.84
N ARG A 116 2.32 -6.53 -4.18
CA ARG A 116 3.42 -6.15 -5.08
C ARG A 116 3.29 -4.69 -5.46
N VAL A 117 4.33 -3.92 -5.14
CA VAL A 117 4.41 -2.50 -5.50
C VAL A 117 5.14 -2.34 -6.82
N ASP A 118 4.55 -1.61 -7.74
CA ASP A 118 5.25 -0.94 -8.84
C ASP A 118 5.39 0.55 -8.48
N ALA A 119 6.50 0.87 -7.84
CA ALA A 119 6.74 2.23 -7.37
C ALA A 119 6.87 3.23 -8.53
N SER A 120 7.37 2.80 -9.70
CA SER A 120 7.52 3.66 -10.88
C SER A 120 6.16 4.01 -11.49
N ALA A 121 5.23 3.06 -11.51
CA ALA A 121 3.86 3.28 -11.95
C ALA A 121 2.97 3.89 -10.85
N ALA A 122 3.49 4.06 -9.63
CA ALA A 122 2.73 4.48 -8.45
C ALA A 122 1.49 3.60 -8.20
N THR A 123 1.66 2.28 -8.30
CA THR A 123 0.58 1.30 -8.13
C THR A 123 0.98 0.15 -7.21
N ILE A 124 -0.02 -0.54 -6.70
CA ILE A 124 0.16 -1.78 -5.95
C ILE A 124 -0.88 -2.81 -6.38
N SER A 125 -0.49 -4.08 -6.46
CA SER A 125 -1.35 -5.18 -6.89
C SER A 125 -1.37 -6.32 -5.87
N ILE A 126 -2.49 -7.06 -5.81
CA ILE A 126 -2.57 -8.29 -5.04
C ILE A 126 -1.88 -9.41 -5.82
N ASN A 127 -0.93 -10.07 -5.17
CA ASN A 127 -0.29 -11.26 -5.69
C ASN A 127 -1.19 -12.49 -5.41
N SER A 128 -2.00 -12.88 -6.38
CA SER A 128 -2.92 -14.01 -6.25
C SER A 128 -2.21 -15.32 -5.89
N ALA A 129 -0.93 -15.48 -6.25
CA ALA A 129 -0.16 -16.65 -5.84
C ALA A 129 0.10 -16.74 -4.33
N CYS A 130 -0.04 -15.62 -3.59
CA CYS A 130 0.13 -15.51 -2.14
C CYS A 130 -1.20 -15.31 -1.41
N ALA A 131 -2.29 -15.04 -2.12
CA ALA A 131 -3.59 -14.83 -1.50
C ALA A 131 -4.09 -16.11 -0.82
N THR A 132 -4.45 -16.00 0.45
CA THR A 132 -4.92 -17.11 1.28
C THR A 132 -6.21 -16.69 1.98
N ALA A 133 -7.20 -17.57 1.98
CA ALA A 133 -8.41 -17.34 2.74
C ALA A 133 -8.10 -17.26 4.25
N ASN A 134 -8.95 -16.58 4.99
CA ASN A 134 -8.88 -16.51 6.45
C ASN A 134 -7.59 -15.91 7.02
N SER A 135 -6.86 -15.14 6.22
CA SER A 135 -5.62 -14.49 6.68
C SER A 135 -5.93 -13.17 7.37
N ALA A 136 -5.64 -13.09 8.67
CA ALA A 136 -5.67 -11.83 9.41
C ALA A 136 -4.58 -10.85 8.91
N LYS A 137 -3.49 -11.38 8.34
CA LYS A 137 -2.36 -10.60 7.79
C LYS A 137 -2.61 -10.04 6.39
N ALA A 138 -3.83 -10.17 5.86
CA ALA A 138 -4.18 -9.64 4.54
C ALA A 138 -4.73 -8.21 4.59
N ASP A 139 -4.77 -7.57 5.74
CA ASP A 139 -5.23 -6.17 5.84
C ASP A 139 -4.17 -5.19 5.35
N ALA A 140 -4.61 -4.05 4.81
CA ALA A 140 -3.70 -3.02 4.32
C ALA A 140 -4.34 -1.62 4.34
N PHE A 141 -3.48 -0.63 4.52
CA PHE A 141 -3.86 0.78 4.74
C PHE A 141 -3.03 1.68 3.83
N PHE A 142 -3.64 2.75 3.38
CA PHE A 142 -3.01 3.70 2.48
C PHE A 142 -3.36 5.14 2.84
N SER A 143 -2.45 6.05 2.53
CA SER A 143 -2.68 7.48 2.38
C SER A 143 -1.60 8.06 1.48
N ALA A 144 -1.89 9.19 0.86
CA ALA A 144 -0.90 10.01 0.17
C ALA A 144 -1.04 11.46 0.59
N THR A 145 0.07 12.19 0.58
CA THR A 145 0.10 13.61 0.89
C THR A 145 1.02 14.35 -0.07
N ASN A 146 0.63 15.58 -0.41
CA ASN A 146 1.47 16.48 -1.18
C ASN A 146 2.23 17.41 -0.23
N LEU A 147 3.48 17.64 -0.52
CA LEU A 147 4.40 18.48 0.25
C LEU A 147 5.09 19.50 -0.66
N ILE A 148 5.48 20.62 -0.08
CA ILE A 148 6.53 21.48 -0.65
C ILE A 148 7.76 21.27 0.22
N GLY A 149 8.94 21.19 -0.38
CA GLY A 149 10.21 21.04 0.34
C GLY A 149 10.43 22.22 1.31
N SER A 150 9.94 22.06 2.53
CA SER A 150 10.07 23.02 3.63
C SER A 150 10.33 22.28 4.93
N ALA A 151 11.02 22.92 5.86
CA ALA A 151 11.19 22.37 7.19
C ALA A 151 9.86 22.38 7.94
N GLY A 152 9.58 21.29 8.68
CA GLY A 152 8.36 21.21 9.47
C GLY A 152 7.95 19.78 9.80
N SER A 153 6.81 19.67 10.45
CA SER A 153 6.19 18.39 10.80
C SER A 153 4.76 18.33 10.29
N ILE A 154 4.39 17.18 9.75
CA ILE A 154 3.01 16.87 9.35
C ILE A 154 2.58 15.54 9.94
N SER A 155 1.28 15.30 10.00
CA SER A 155 0.69 14.03 10.43
C SER A 155 -0.17 13.45 9.32
N VAL A 156 -0.05 12.14 9.09
CA VAL A 156 -0.80 11.41 8.07
C VAL A 156 -1.48 10.21 8.73
N THR A 157 -2.78 10.05 8.47
CA THR A 157 -3.55 8.89 8.91
C THR A 157 -3.80 7.97 7.73
N LEU A 158 -3.38 6.71 7.86
CA LEU A 158 -3.61 5.67 6.86
C LEU A 158 -4.97 5.04 7.08
N LYS A 159 -5.73 4.88 6.00
CA LYS A 159 -7.08 4.29 5.99
C LYS A 159 -7.08 2.96 5.26
N ARG A 160 -7.92 2.02 5.71
CA ARG A 160 -8.08 0.74 5.04
C ARG A 160 -8.56 0.94 3.60
N VAL A 161 -7.87 0.32 2.64
CA VAL A 161 -8.21 0.38 1.20
C VAL A 161 -8.92 -0.86 0.70
N LEU A 162 -9.09 -1.83 1.57
CA LEU A 162 -9.71 -3.11 1.27
C LEU A 162 -11.17 -3.13 1.73
N ALA A 163 -11.98 -3.98 1.10
CA ALA A 163 -13.20 -4.53 1.68
C ALA A 163 -12.87 -5.86 2.35
N LYS A 164 -13.53 -6.14 3.48
CA LYS A 164 -13.54 -7.45 4.12
C LYS A 164 -14.85 -8.16 3.77
N VAL A 165 -14.76 -9.42 3.39
CA VAL A 165 -15.92 -10.27 3.10
C VAL A 165 -15.91 -11.46 4.04
N ASN A 166 -17.00 -11.68 4.74
CA ASN A 166 -17.20 -12.87 5.58
C ASN A 166 -18.37 -13.69 5.06
N ILE A 167 -18.21 -14.99 4.97
CA ILE A 167 -19.30 -15.96 4.86
C ILE A 167 -19.61 -16.45 6.26
N VAL A 168 -20.83 -16.22 6.70
CA VAL A 168 -21.25 -16.53 8.07
C VAL A 168 -22.40 -17.54 8.08
N VAL A 169 -22.41 -18.43 9.08
CA VAL A 169 -23.42 -19.48 9.28
C VAL A 169 -23.85 -19.50 10.73
N THR A 170 -25.02 -20.07 11.01
CA THR A 170 -25.45 -20.38 12.39
C THR A 170 -24.70 -21.57 12.96
N GLU A 171 -24.44 -22.58 12.12
CA GLU A 171 -23.71 -23.78 12.49
C GLU A 171 -22.67 -24.11 11.43
N ILE A 172 -21.48 -24.51 11.89
CA ILE A 172 -20.42 -24.95 10.99
C ILE A 172 -20.79 -26.33 10.43
N PRO A 173 -20.75 -26.52 9.09
CA PRO A 173 -21.03 -27.82 8.48
C PRO A 173 -20.14 -28.93 9.08
N SER A 174 -20.73 -30.11 9.31
CA SER A 174 -19.98 -31.26 9.86
C SER A 174 -18.77 -31.57 8.99
N GLY A 175 -17.61 -31.76 9.62
CA GLY A 175 -16.34 -32.04 8.95
C GLY A 175 -15.68 -30.80 8.27
N ALA A 176 -16.21 -29.59 8.45
CA ALA A 176 -15.58 -28.38 7.93
C ALA A 176 -14.29 -28.05 8.68
N GLU A 177 -13.17 -27.94 7.96
CA GLU A 177 -11.87 -27.59 8.54
C GLU A 177 -11.19 -26.44 7.81
N LYS A 178 -11.38 -26.34 6.49
CA LYS A 178 -10.76 -25.32 5.66
C LYS A 178 -11.80 -24.66 4.76
N SER A 179 -11.49 -23.45 4.31
CA SER A 179 -12.25 -22.79 3.25
C SER A 179 -11.34 -22.14 2.23
N SER A 180 -11.81 -22.06 0.98
CA SER A 180 -11.16 -21.39 -0.13
C SER A 180 -12.17 -20.62 -0.94
N ALA A 181 -11.72 -19.67 -1.75
CA ALA A 181 -12.62 -18.87 -2.58
C ALA A 181 -11.97 -18.36 -3.85
N ILE A 182 -12.83 -18.03 -4.81
CA ILE A 182 -12.48 -17.20 -5.97
C ILE A 182 -13.43 -16.00 -5.95
N ILE A 183 -12.87 -14.81 -5.96
CA ILE A 183 -13.64 -13.58 -6.16
C ILE A 183 -13.33 -13.04 -7.55
N SER A 184 -14.36 -12.67 -8.31
CA SER A 184 -14.24 -12.23 -9.70
C SER A 184 -14.96 -10.91 -9.91
N GLY A 185 -14.51 -10.14 -10.91
CA GLY A 185 -15.02 -8.81 -11.18
C GLY A 185 -14.45 -7.74 -10.23
N VAL A 186 -13.36 -8.04 -9.52
CA VAL A 186 -12.71 -7.11 -8.59
C VAL A 186 -11.52 -6.42 -9.23
N ALA A 187 -11.19 -5.23 -8.74
CA ALA A 187 -9.93 -4.60 -9.06
C ALA A 187 -8.77 -5.40 -8.44
N THR A 188 -7.73 -5.64 -9.21
CA THR A 188 -6.52 -6.33 -8.76
C THR A 188 -5.38 -5.37 -8.45
N THR A 189 -5.57 -4.08 -8.75
CA THR A 189 -4.56 -3.02 -8.63
C THR A 189 -5.17 -1.75 -8.05
N PHE A 190 -4.40 -1.07 -7.21
CA PHE A 190 -4.72 0.20 -6.59
C PHE A 190 -3.70 1.26 -7.03
N SER A 191 -4.16 2.46 -7.40
CA SER A 191 -3.33 3.59 -7.80
C SER A 191 -3.06 4.51 -6.61
N PHE A 192 -1.80 4.77 -6.31
CA PHE A 192 -1.39 5.72 -5.28
C PHE A 192 -1.76 7.16 -5.67
N ARG A 193 -1.61 7.48 -6.96
CA ARG A 193 -1.88 8.79 -7.49
C ARG A 193 -3.37 9.15 -7.42
N GLU A 194 -4.21 8.23 -7.85
CA GLU A 194 -5.66 8.41 -7.86
C GLU A 194 -6.29 8.19 -6.46
N ASN A 195 -5.54 7.58 -5.54
CA ASN A 195 -6.07 7.07 -4.27
C ASN A 195 -7.33 6.23 -4.50
N GLU A 196 -7.32 5.39 -5.53
CA GLU A 196 -8.47 4.59 -5.95
C GLU A 196 -8.01 3.29 -6.63
N VAL A 197 -8.90 2.32 -6.71
CA VAL A 197 -8.69 1.10 -7.50
C VAL A 197 -8.67 1.44 -8.99
N THR A 198 -7.83 0.73 -9.75
CA THR A 198 -7.80 0.89 -11.20
C THR A 198 -9.08 0.34 -11.84
N SER A 199 -9.33 0.70 -13.10
CA SER A 199 -10.49 0.19 -13.86
C SER A 199 -10.34 -1.27 -14.29
N THR A 200 -9.12 -1.83 -14.25
CA THR A 200 -8.85 -3.22 -14.61
C THR A 200 -9.49 -4.17 -13.61
N ARG A 201 -10.34 -5.07 -14.11
CA ARG A 201 -11.02 -6.09 -13.32
C ARG A 201 -10.44 -7.46 -13.62
N GLY A 202 -10.40 -8.30 -12.59
CA GLY A 202 -9.89 -9.66 -12.68
C GLY A 202 -10.52 -10.58 -11.64
N SER A 203 -9.86 -11.71 -11.44
CA SER A 203 -10.22 -12.70 -10.42
C SER A 203 -9.03 -12.93 -9.49
N ILE A 204 -9.32 -13.12 -8.22
CA ILE A 204 -8.34 -13.50 -7.21
C ILE A 204 -8.77 -14.84 -6.63
N GLU A 205 -7.86 -15.81 -6.72
CA GLU A 205 -8.04 -17.12 -6.06
C GLU A 205 -7.36 -17.08 -4.68
N TYR A 206 -8.14 -17.37 -3.65
CA TYR A 206 -7.68 -17.46 -2.27
C TYR A 206 -7.48 -18.93 -1.91
N LYS A 207 -6.23 -19.30 -1.65
CA LYS A 207 -5.86 -20.66 -1.24
C LYS A 207 -6.58 -21.07 0.04
N ALA A 208 -6.83 -22.36 0.15
CA ALA A 208 -7.51 -22.93 1.31
C ALA A 208 -6.72 -22.74 2.60
N ALA A 209 -7.41 -22.26 3.65
CA ALA A 209 -6.88 -22.14 5.00
C ALA A 209 -7.92 -22.58 6.03
N SER A 210 -7.48 -22.79 7.29
CA SER A 210 -8.36 -23.18 8.39
C SER A 210 -9.50 -22.17 8.57
N CYS A 211 -10.71 -22.68 8.75
CA CYS A 211 -11.88 -21.90 9.11
C CYS A 211 -12.34 -22.15 10.56
N THR A 212 -11.75 -23.12 11.25
CA THR A 212 -12.17 -23.52 12.61
C THR A 212 -11.73 -22.55 13.69
N SER A 213 -10.71 -21.72 13.41
CA SER A 213 -10.14 -20.73 14.34
C SER A 213 -10.58 -19.29 14.04
N LEU A 214 -11.49 -19.11 13.09
CA LEU A 214 -11.98 -17.77 12.78
C LEU A 214 -12.86 -17.24 13.91
N PRO A 215 -12.75 -15.96 14.27
CA PRO A 215 -13.59 -15.35 15.29
C PRO A 215 -15.06 -15.33 14.85
N ASP A 216 -15.96 -15.43 15.80
CA ASP A 216 -17.38 -15.26 15.55
C ASP A 216 -17.65 -13.78 15.18
N VAL A 217 -18.44 -13.54 14.14
CA VAL A 217 -18.81 -12.19 13.73
C VAL A 217 -19.83 -11.59 14.70
N ILE A 218 -20.75 -12.42 15.16
CA ILE A 218 -21.74 -12.10 16.19
C ILE A 218 -21.99 -13.35 17.03
N THR A 219 -22.49 -13.19 18.23
CA THR A 219 -22.67 -14.29 19.21
C THR A 219 -23.49 -15.48 18.73
N SER A 220 -24.33 -15.31 17.68
CA SER A 220 -25.16 -16.36 17.09
C SER A 220 -24.68 -16.84 15.73
N SER A 221 -23.48 -16.44 15.29
CA SER A 221 -22.95 -16.78 13.96
C SER A 221 -21.50 -17.22 14.04
N ARG A 222 -21.14 -18.14 13.15
CA ARG A 222 -19.78 -18.60 12.94
C ARG A 222 -19.25 -18.14 11.59
N THR A 223 -17.98 -17.74 11.52
CA THR A 223 -17.34 -17.39 10.26
C THR A 223 -16.76 -18.62 9.59
N LEU A 224 -17.18 -18.90 8.36
CA LEU A 224 -16.61 -19.98 7.54
C LEU A 224 -15.49 -19.50 6.62
N LEU A 225 -15.54 -18.23 6.22
CA LEU A 225 -14.60 -17.65 5.28
C LEU A 225 -14.45 -16.15 5.59
N SER A 226 -13.22 -15.68 5.54
CA SER A 226 -12.89 -14.26 5.61
C SER A 226 -11.88 -13.91 4.53
N LEU A 227 -12.12 -12.85 3.78
CA LEU A 227 -11.28 -12.37 2.68
C LEU A 227 -11.07 -10.86 2.77
N HIS A 228 -9.91 -10.42 2.28
CA HIS A 228 -9.63 -9.00 2.04
C HIS A 228 -9.34 -8.80 0.55
N THR A 229 -10.03 -7.86 -0.08
CA THR A 229 -9.87 -7.55 -1.51
C THR A 229 -9.90 -6.05 -1.75
N PHE A 230 -9.29 -5.58 -2.82
CA PHE A 230 -9.43 -4.20 -3.24
C PHE A 230 -10.88 -3.88 -3.57
N ALA A 231 -11.33 -2.72 -3.11
CA ALA A 231 -12.65 -2.22 -3.39
C ALA A 231 -12.62 -0.70 -3.64
N PRO A 232 -13.49 -0.19 -4.53
CA PRO A 232 -13.60 1.24 -4.79
C PRO A 232 -14.24 1.97 -3.60
N ALA A 233 -14.12 3.30 -3.59
CA ALA A 233 -14.80 4.16 -2.62
C ALA A 233 -16.33 4.10 -2.77
N ALA A 234 -16.84 3.96 -4.00
CA ALA A 234 -18.24 3.69 -4.29
C ALA A 234 -18.51 2.18 -4.23
N THR A 235 -19.76 1.80 -3.91
CA THR A 235 -20.15 0.38 -3.92
C THR A 235 -20.12 -0.19 -5.34
N GLU A 236 -19.44 -1.34 -5.50
CA GLU A 236 -19.39 -2.10 -6.76
C GLU A 236 -19.76 -3.56 -6.47
N ASN A 237 -20.39 -4.23 -7.43
CA ASN A 237 -20.74 -5.65 -7.30
C ASN A 237 -19.65 -6.53 -7.91
N ALA A 238 -19.25 -7.55 -7.15
CA ALA A 238 -18.39 -8.65 -7.59
C ALA A 238 -19.17 -9.97 -7.55
N SER A 239 -18.53 -11.06 -7.96
CA SER A 239 -19.03 -12.40 -7.70
C SER A 239 -18.05 -13.19 -6.84
N LEU A 240 -18.56 -14.03 -5.96
CA LEU A 240 -17.77 -14.87 -5.08
C LEU A 240 -18.21 -16.32 -5.25
N THR A 241 -17.26 -17.22 -5.48
CA THR A 241 -17.45 -18.67 -5.35
C THR A 241 -16.58 -19.16 -4.22
N PHE A 242 -17.17 -19.83 -3.24
CA PHE A 242 -16.42 -20.38 -2.11
C PHE A 242 -16.64 -21.87 -1.96
N LYS A 243 -15.68 -22.53 -1.32
CA LYS A 243 -15.73 -23.95 -0.96
C LYS A 243 -15.36 -24.11 0.50
N VAL A 244 -16.09 -25.00 1.19
CA VAL A 244 -15.73 -25.51 2.50
C VAL A 244 -15.20 -26.91 2.31
N LEU A 245 -14.06 -27.21 2.90
CA LEU A 245 -13.30 -28.44 2.69
C LEU A 245 -13.14 -29.18 4.01
N ASN A 246 -13.10 -30.52 3.93
CA ASN A 246 -12.72 -31.35 5.06
C ASN A 246 -11.18 -31.42 5.21
N SER A 247 -10.68 -32.21 6.17
CA SER A 247 -9.26 -32.43 6.42
C SER A 247 -8.50 -32.96 5.21
N ALA A 248 -9.14 -33.80 4.40
CA ALA A 248 -8.57 -34.38 3.18
C ALA A 248 -8.56 -33.38 1.99
N GLY A 249 -9.10 -32.15 2.17
CA GLY A 249 -9.20 -31.15 1.10
C GLY A 249 -10.37 -31.41 0.14
N THR A 250 -11.28 -32.32 0.45
CA THR A 250 -12.48 -32.58 -0.35
C THR A 250 -13.56 -31.53 -0.03
N ALA A 251 -14.19 -30.99 -1.06
CA ALA A 251 -15.26 -30.02 -0.88
C ALA A 251 -16.53 -30.71 -0.32
N ILE A 252 -16.99 -30.24 0.83
CA ILE A 252 -18.27 -30.65 1.45
C ILE A 252 -19.38 -29.65 1.16
N VAL A 253 -19.00 -28.38 0.89
CA VAL A 253 -19.90 -27.29 0.46
C VAL A 253 -19.23 -26.52 -0.65
N GLY A 254 -20.00 -26.10 -1.65
CA GLY A 254 -19.61 -25.16 -2.69
C GLY A 254 -20.78 -24.28 -3.06
N LYS A 255 -20.60 -22.98 -3.03
CA LYS A 255 -21.66 -22.00 -3.34
C LYS A 255 -21.09 -20.78 -4.06
N SER A 256 -21.99 -20.12 -4.80
CA SER A 256 -21.71 -18.87 -5.49
C SER A 256 -22.63 -17.76 -5.02
N VAL A 257 -22.07 -16.57 -4.88
CA VAL A 257 -22.77 -15.30 -4.58
C VAL A 257 -22.55 -14.41 -5.81
N PRO A 258 -23.55 -14.26 -6.68
CA PRO A 258 -23.36 -13.61 -7.99
C PRO A 258 -23.29 -12.08 -7.93
N ALA A 259 -23.80 -11.47 -6.86
CA ALA A 259 -23.83 -10.02 -6.68
C ALA A 259 -23.40 -9.68 -5.26
N LEU A 260 -22.09 -9.67 -5.03
CA LEU A 260 -21.46 -9.34 -3.75
C LEU A 260 -21.14 -7.84 -3.73
N PRO A 261 -21.82 -7.02 -2.91
CA PRO A 261 -21.50 -5.62 -2.81
C PRO A 261 -20.16 -5.42 -2.08
N LEU A 262 -19.26 -4.69 -2.70
CA LEU A 262 -17.94 -4.33 -2.16
C LEU A 262 -17.82 -2.82 -2.09
N LYS A 263 -17.31 -2.33 -0.98
CA LYS A 263 -16.96 -0.94 -0.78
C LYS A 263 -15.72 -0.86 0.10
N ARG A 264 -14.82 0.07 -0.20
CA ARG A 264 -13.62 0.31 0.59
C ARG A 264 -13.96 0.56 2.06
N ASN A 265 -13.11 0.01 2.94
CA ASN A 265 -13.24 0.16 4.40
C ASN A 265 -14.59 -0.33 4.96
N THR A 266 -15.19 -1.34 4.35
CA THR A 266 -16.43 -1.95 4.85
C THR A 266 -16.28 -3.46 4.99
N ILE A 267 -17.12 -4.02 5.86
CA ILE A 267 -17.26 -5.46 6.05
C ILE A 267 -18.60 -5.89 5.45
N THR A 268 -18.58 -6.82 4.49
CA THR A 268 -19.77 -7.47 3.94
C THR A 268 -19.92 -8.85 4.54
N ASN A 269 -20.98 -9.06 5.35
CA ASN A 269 -21.32 -10.36 5.89
C ASN A 269 -22.40 -11.01 5.03
N VAL A 270 -22.08 -12.16 4.42
CA VAL A 270 -22.98 -12.95 3.61
C VAL A 270 -23.46 -14.13 4.44
N GLN A 271 -24.77 -14.14 4.74
CA GLN A 271 -25.38 -15.26 5.45
C GLN A 271 -25.50 -16.47 4.52
N TYR A 272 -25.03 -17.60 4.98
CA TYR A 272 -25.17 -18.89 4.31
C TYR A 272 -25.88 -19.87 5.24
N THR A 273 -26.98 -20.42 4.77
CA THR A 273 -27.68 -21.50 5.45
C THR A 273 -27.19 -22.82 4.87
N ALA A 274 -26.49 -23.61 5.67
CA ALA A 274 -26.09 -24.94 5.25
C ALA A 274 -27.37 -25.80 5.04
N PRO A 275 -27.46 -26.60 3.99
CA PRO A 275 -28.51 -27.61 3.92
C PRO A 275 -28.28 -28.59 5.09
N LEU A 276 -29.34 -28.86 5.81
CA LEU A 276 -29.39 -29.88 6.88
C LEU A 276 -29.10 -31.26 6.30
#